data_efb30de56e879a60c13f32e43470912d
#
_entry.id   efb30de56e879a60c13f32e43470912d
#
_cell.length_a   1.000
_cell.length_b   1.000
_cell.length_c   1.000
_cell.angle_alpha   90.00
_cell.angle_beta   90.00
_cell.angle_gamma   90.00
#
_symmetry.space_group_name_H-M   'P 1'
#
loop_
_entity.id
_entity.type
_entity.pdbx_description
1 polymer ?
#
loop_
_entity_poly.entity_id
_entity_poly.type
_entity_poly.pdbx_seq_one_letter_code
_entity_poly.pdbx_strand_id
1 'polypeptide(L)'
;MMMQPLQGSFVALVTPMFPGGSLDYASLQDLIEWQIKDGISGIVSVGTTGESATVNVKEHLEIIEKTIEYTNGRVPVIAGTGANSTQEAIELTQAANSLGADYALIVTPYYNKPSQDGLFKHYLKIANEVDIPQILYNVPSRTSCDLKPETVLRLSDHPNIIGIKEAVNDAQRMDELLKICLLYTSPSPRDLRR
;
A
#
# COMPACT_ATOMS: atom_id res chain seq x y z
N MET A 1 20.30 10.17 1.63
CA MET A 1 20.51 8.93 0.85
C MET A 1 19.52 8.95 -0.29
N MET A 2 19.93 8.89 -1.56
CA MET A 2 18.94 8.84 -2.66
C MET A 2 18.24 7.50 -2.57
N MET A 3 16.90 7.52 -2.44
CA MET A 3 16.11 6.29 -2.48
C MET A 3 16.28 5.62 -3.84
N GLN A 4 16.59 4.33 -3.81
CA GLN A 4 16.56 3.55 -5.05
C GLN A 4 15.12 3.39 -5.52
N PRO A 5 14.84 3.56 -6.82
CA PRO A 5 13.50 3.37 -7.33
C PRO A 5 13.03 1.93 -7.08
N LEU A 6 11.77 1.75 -6.67
CA LEU A 6 11.16 0.44 -6.54
C LEU A 6 11.13 -0.25 -7.92
N GLN A 7 11.75 -1.40 -8.05
CA GLN A 7 11.84 -2.15 -9.30
C GLN A 7 11.59 -3.64 -9.06
N GLY A 8 11.01 -4.31 -10.04
CA GLY A 8 10.78 -5.75 -9.98
C GLY A 8 9.36 -6.12 -9.59
N SER A 9 9.20 -7.32 -9.04
CA SER A 9 7.91 -7.88 -8.66
C SER A 9 7.67 -7.75 -7.15
N PHE A 10 6.49 -7.24 -6.79
CA PHE A 10 6.06 -7.08 -5.40
C PHE A 10 4.84 -7.93 -5.13
N VAL A 11 4.88 -8.75 -4.08
CA VAL A 11 3.75 -9.58 -3.71
C VAL A 11 2.87 -8.89 -2.67
N ALA A 12 1.56 -8.82 -2.92
CA ALA A 12 0.60 -8.52 -1.88
C ALA A 12 0.25 -9.81 -1.14
N LEU A 13 0.85 -10.02 0.04
CA LEU A 13 0.66 -11.25 0.81
C LEU A 13 -0.77 -11.36 1.35
N VAL A 14 -1.24 -12.60 1.43
CA VAL A 14 -2.38 -12.96 2.27
C VAL A 14 -1.96 -12.91 3.73
N THR A 15 -2.92 -12.77 4.64
CA THR A 15 -2.71 -12.94 6.08
C THR A 15 -3.21 -14.31 6.48
N PRO A 16 -2.32 -15.29 6.76
CA PRO A 16 -2.73 -16.62 7.17
C PRO A 16 -3.48 -16.59 8.50
N MET A 17 -4.56 -17.38 8.58
CA MET A 17 -5.40 -17.47 9.76
C MET A 17 -5.81 -18.93 10.00
N PHE A 18 -5.93 -19.30 11.25
CA PHE A 18 -6.55 -20.55 11.64
C PHE A 18 -8.06 -20.55 11.39
N PRO A 19 -8.73 -21.70 11.34
CA PRO A 19 -10.18 -21.75 11.10
C PRO A 19 -11.03 -20.94 12.08
N GLY A 20 -10.50 -20.63 13.26
CA GLY A 20 -11.13 -19.76 14.27
C GLY A 20 -10.89 -18.26 14.08
N GLY A 21 -10.14 -17.85 13.03
CA GLY A 21 -9.86 -16.46 12.71
C GLY A 21 -8.64 -15.86 13.42
N SER A 22 -7.97 -16.59 14.31
CA SER A 22 -6.70 -16.13 14.90
C SER A 22 -5.56 -16.21 13.89
N LEU A 23 -4.60 -15.29 14.00
CA LEU A 23 -3.48 -15.17 13.08
C LEU A 23 -2.52 -16.37 13.17
N ASP A 24 -2.08 -16.86 12.02
CA ASP A 24 -1.08 -17.92 11.90
C ASP A 24 0.27 -17.35 11.47
N TYR A 25 1.06 -16.93 12.44
CA TYR A 25 2.37 -16.33 12.20
C TYR A 25 3.40 -17.33 11.66
N ALA A 26 3.26 -18.62 11.95
CA ALA A 26 4.15 -19.63 11.40
C ALA A 26 3.97 -19.75 9.87
N SER A 27 2.73 -19.86 9.41
CA SER A 27 2.43 -19.86 7.98
C SER A 27 2.78 -18.53 7.31
N LEU A 28 2.68 -17.41 8.00
CA LEU A 28 3.13 -16.10 7.48
C LEU A 28 4.64 -16.10 7.25
N GLN A 29 5.41 -16.62 8.21
CA GLN A 29 6.86 -16.76 8.06
C GLN A 29 7.24 -17.64 6.88
N ASP A 30 6.62 -18.81 6.77
CA ASP A 30 6.87 -19.75 5.67
C ASP A 30 6.57 -19.13 4.30
N LEU A 31 5.48 -18.36 4.19
CA LEU A 31 5.12 -17.62 2.98
C LEU A 31 6.18 -16.56 2.62
N ILE A 32 6.65 -15.81 3.59
CA ILE A 32 7.69 -14.79 3.38
C ILE A 32 8.99 -15.44 2.91
N GLU A 33 9.41 -16.52 3.56
CA GLU A 33 10.62 -17.26 3.19
C GLU A 33 10.52 -17.83 1.77
N TRP A 34 9.36 -18.39 1.42
CA TRP A 34 9.11 -18.87 0.07
C TRP A 34 9.21 -17.76 -0.98
N GLN A 35 8.55 -16.62 -0.76
CA GLN A 35 8.58 -15.50 -1.70
C GLN A 35 10.00 -14.95 -1.89
N ILE A 36 10.76 -14.81 -0.81
CA ILE A 36 12.14 -14.33 -0.87
C ILE A 36 13.02 -15.32 -1.63
N LYS A 37 12.87 -16.63 -1.36
CA LYS A 37 13.62 -17.67 -2.07
C LYS A 37 13.32 -17.68 -3.57
N ASP A 38 12.07 -17.40 -3.96
CA ASP A 38 11.65 -17.33 -5.36
C ASP A 38 11.99 -15.99 -6.04
N GLY A 39 12.70 -15.07 -5.34
CA GLY A 39 13.27 -13.85 -5.92
C GLY A 39 12.30 -12.67 -5.98
N ILE A 40 11.33 -12.60 -5.06
CA ILE A 40 10.46 -11.41 -4.96
C ILE A 40 11.28 -10.15 -4.64
N SER A 41 10.88 -9.01 -5.20
CA SER A 41 11.59 -7.73 -5.01
C SER A 41 11.09 -6.93 -3.81
N GLY A 42 9.96 -7.30 -3.22
CA GLY A 42 9.40 -6.68 -2.02
C GLY A 42 8.04 -7.24 -1.66
N ILE A 43 7.60 -6.95 -0.45
CA ILE A 43 6.39 -7.51 0.15
C ILE A 43 5.45 -6.40 0.57
N VAL A 44 4.19 -6.48 0.14
CA VAL A 44 3.10 -5.63 0.65
C VAL A 44 2.40 -6.39 1.78
N SER A 45 2.57 -5.89 2.99
CA SER A 45 1.93 -6.41 4.21
C SER A 45 0.59 -5.71 4.47
N VAL A 46 -0.41 -6.47 4.83
CA VAL A 46 -1.76 -5.99 5.21
C VAL A 46 -2.36 -5.00 4.21
N GLY A 47 -2.17 -5.28 2.91
CA GLY A 47 -2.96 -4.63 1.87
C GLY A 47 -4.36 -5.26 1.76
N THR A 48 -5.09 -4.94 0.70
CA THR A 48 -6.43 -5.52 0.45
C THR A 48 -6.40 -7.06 0.40
N THR A 49 -5.36 -7.65 -0.19
CA THR A 49 -5.16 -9.11 -0.25
C THR A 49 -4.88 -9.68 1.14
N GLY A 50 -4.22 -8.94 2.01
CA GLY A 50 -3.94 -9.30 3.40
C GLY A 50 -5.10 -8.98 4.36
N GLU A 51 -6.29 -8.70 3.83
CA GLU A 51 -7.53 -8.52 4.59
C GLU A 51 -7.49 -7.36 5.60
N SER A 52 -6.81 -6.25 5.24
CA SER A 52 -6.67 -5.06 6.09
C SER A 52 -7.99 -4.55 6.69
N ALA A 53 -9.10 -4.72 5.99
CA ALA A 53 -10.41 -4.24 6.43
C ALA A 53 -11.08 -5.12 7.51
N THR A 54 -10.58 -6.33 7.75
CA THR A 54 -11.21 -7.32 8.64
C THR A 54 -10.36 -7.68 9.85
N VAL A 55 -9.08 -7.31 9.87
CA VAL A 55 -8.22 -7.41 11.05
C VAL A 55 -8.35 -6.15 11.91
N ASN A 56 -8.35 -6.29 13.23
CA ASN A 56 -8.37 -5.13 14.12
C ASN A 56 -7.01 -4.39 14.10
N VAL A 57 -6.99 -3.16 14.60
CA VAL A 57 -5.80 -2.29 14.55
C VAL A 57 -4.57 -2.93 15.21
N LYS A 58 -4.75 -3.63 16.33
CA LYS A 58 -3.65 -4.30 17.03
C LYS A 58 -3.05 -5.41 16.18
N GLU A 59 -3.89 -6.29 15.65
CA GLU A 59 -3.47 -7.36 14.75
C GLU A 59 -2.85 -6.81 13.46
N HIS A 60 -3.39 -5.72 12.92
CA HIS A 60 -2.85 -5.04 11.74
C HIS A 60 -1.39 -4.64 11.95
N LEU A 61 -1.08 -4.01 13.07
CA LEU A 61 0.28 -3.60 13.42
C LEU A 61 1.18 -4.80 13.74
N GLU A 62 0.68 -5.82 14.43
CA GLU A 62 1.41 -7.05 14.69
C GLU A 62 1.81 -7.79 13.39
N ILE A 63 0.93 -7.83 12.37
CA ILE A 63 1.25 -8.43 11.07
C ILE A 63 2.36 -7.65 10.37
N ILE A 64 2.33 -6.31 10.42
CA ILE A 64 3.39 -5.47 9.85
C ILE A 64 4.71 -5.74 10.56
N GLU A 65 4.72 -5.72 11.90
CA GLU A 65 5.90 -6.00 12.71
C GLU A 65 6.51 -7.37 12.39
N LYS A 66 5.68 -8.43 12.36
CA LYS A 66 6.12 -9.78 12.02
C LYS A 66 6.62 -9.90 10.58
N THR A 67 6.00 -9.19 9.64
CA THR A 67 6.49 -9.16 8.26
C THR A 67 7.89 -8.53 8.19
N ILE A 68 8.13 -7.43 8.90
CA ILE A 68 9.44 -6.77 8.98
C ILE A 68 10.47 -7.69 9.65
N GLU A 69 10.10 -8.32 10.78
CA GLU A 69 10.96 -9.28 11.49
C GLU A 69 11.37 -10.45 10.57
N TYR A 70 10.41 -11.07 9.88
CA TYR A 70 10.66 -12.25 9.05
C TYR A 70 11.40 -11.91 7.74
N THR A 71 11.16 -10.74 7.15
CA THR A 71 11.95 -10.30 5.99
C THR A 71 13.41 -10.02 6.36
N ASN A 72 13.64 -9.56 7.59
CA ASN A 72 14.98 -9.28 8.13
C ASN A 72 15.86 -8.44 7.17
N GLY A 73 15.27 -7.41 6.57
CA GLY A 73 15.93 -6.49 5.64
C GLY A 73 16.36 -7.08 4.29
N ARG A 74 15.97 -8.32 3.97
CA ARG A 74 16.33 -8.97 2.69
C ARG A 74 15.58 -8.41 1.50
N VAL A 75 14.37 -7.95 1.72
CA VAL A 75 13.54 -7.24 0.74
C VAL A 75 12.74 -6.14 1.45
N PRO A 76 12.38 -5.04 0.77
CA PRO A 76 11.60 -3.98 1.38
C PRO A 76 10.18 -4.43 1.73
N VAL A 77 9.67 -3.89 2.84
CA VAL A 77 8.31 -4.07 3.32
C VAL A 77 7.49 -2.80 3.07
N ILE A 78 6.40 -2.96 2.33
CA ILE A 78 5.42 -1.92 2.06
C ILE A 78 4.21 -2.18 2.96
N ALA A 79 3.99 -1.35 3.97
CA ALA A 79 2.86 -1.51 4.88
C ALA A 79 1.57 -0.90 4.31
N GLY A 80 0.49 -1.66 4.28
CA GLY A 80 -0.84 -1.14 3.95
C GLY A 80 -1.38 -0.34 5.14
N THR A 81 -1.45 0.99 5.03
CA THR A 81 -1.83 1.88 6.15
C THR A 81 -2.99 2.82 5.81
N GLY A 82 -3.57 2.69 4.61
CA GLY A 82 -4.69 3.53 4.20
C GLY A 82 -5.98 3.21 4.96
N ALA A 83 -6.71 4.26 5.33
CA ALA A 83 -8.02 4.20 5.94
C ALA A 83 -8.96 5.26 5.33
N ASN A 84 -10.27 5.15 5.57
CA ASN A 84 -11.22 6.17 5.11
C ASN A 84 -11.26 7.40 6.04
N SER A 85 -10.73 7.29 7.25
CA SER A 85 -10.44 8.40 8.16
C SER A 85 -9.00 8.86 7.95
N THR A 86 -8.81 10.16 7.69
CA THR A 86 -7.46 10.73 7.53
C THR A 86 -6.64 10.59 8.80
N GLN A 87 -7.26 10.75 9.97
CA GLN A 87 -6.58 10.60 11.25
C GLN A 87 -6.11 9.17 11.49
N GLU A 88 -6.94 8.18 11.23
CA GLU A 88 -6.58 6.77 11.34
C GLU A 88 -5.46 6.39 10.37
N ALA A 89 -5.52 6.88 9.12
CA ALA A 89 -4.45 6.66 8.15
C ALA A 89 -3.11 7.26 8.62
N ILE A 90 -3.11 8.44 9.26
CA ILE A 90 -1.92 9.03 9.86
C ILE A 90 -1.39 8.14 11.00
N GLU A 91 -2.25 7.72 11.91
CA GLU A 91 -1.87 6.89 13.07
C GLU A 91 -1.27 5.54 12.64
N LEU A 92 -1.92 4.86 11.68
CA LEU A 92 -1.41 3.60 11.12
C LEU A 92 -0.09 3.80 10.38
N THR A 93 0.04 4.87 9.58
CA THR A 93 1.27 5.16 8.85
C THR A 93 2.42 5.50 9.80
N GLN A 94 2.14 6.25 10.86
CA GLN A 94 3.11 6.62 11.88
C GLN A 94 3.59 5.40 12.68
N ALA A 95 2.67 4.50 13.03
CA ALA A 95 2.99 3.25 13.69
C ALA A 95 3.84 2.34 12.79
N ALA A 96 3.47 2.17 11.52
CA ALA A 96 4.24 1.38 10.55
C ALA A 96 5.67 1.94 10.35
N ASN A 97 5.80 3.27 10.25
CA ASN A 97 7.11 3.94 10.18
C ASN A 97 7.95 3.65 11.43
N SER A 98 7.34 3.73 12.62
CA SER A 98 8.02 3.45 13.89
C SER A 98 8.45 1.99 14.02
N LEU A 99 7.72 1.05 13.42
CA LEU A 99 8.09 -0.36 13.34
C LEU A 99 9.19 -0.66 12.34
N GLY A 100 9.52 0.29 11.45
CA GLY A 100 10.59 0.15 10.47
C GLY A 100 10.12 -0.33 9.08
N ALA A 101 8.87 -0.10 8.71
CA ALA A 101 8.42 -0.30 7.33
C ALA A 101 9.18 0.65 6.38
N ASP A 102 9.54 0.16 5.19
CA ASP A 102 10.29 0.94 4.20
C ASP A 102 9.37 1.91 3.44
N TYR A 103 8.11 1.52 3.23
CA TYR A 103 7.11 2.28 2.46
C TYR A 103 5.72 2.10 3.05
N ALA A 104 4.85 3.07 2.81
CA ALA A 104 3.42 2.98 3.11
C ALA A 104 2.59 2.89 1.82
N LEU A 105 1.63 1.96 1.76
CA LEU A 105 0.63 1.86 0.71
C LEU A 105 -0.70 2.37 1.22
N ILE A 106 -1.17 3.48 0.66
CA ILE A 106 -2.34 4.21 1.15
C ILE A 106 -3.47 4.12 0.13
N VAL A 107 -4.47 3.29 0.44
CA VAL A 107 -5.67 3.16 -0.39
C VAL A 107 -6.53 4.43 -0.31
N THR A 108 -7.20 4.77 -1.42
CA THR A 108 -8.21 5.85 -1.42
C THR A 108 -9.26 5.60 -0.34
N PRO A 109 -9.73 6.65 0.36
CA PRO A 109 -10.84 6.52 1.30
C PRO A 109 -12.03 5.81 0.65
N TYR A 110 -12.46 4.73 1.26
CA TYR A 110 -13.57 3.89 0.83
C TYR A 110 -14.84 4.27 1.60
N TYR A 111 -16.02 4.01 1.01
CA TYR A 111 -17.34 4.24 1.60
C TYR A 111 -17.76 5.72 1.62
N ASN A 112 -16.99 6.65 2.17
CA ASN A 112 -17.32 8.08 2.34
C ASN A 112 -17.15 8.92 1.06
N LYS A 113 -16.55 8.40 -0.01
CA LYS A 113 -16.47 8.97 -1.37
C LYS A 113 -16.08 10.46 -1.40
N PRO A 114 -14.90 10.83 -0.95
CA PRO A 114 -14.46 12.23 -0.98
C PRO A 114 -14.36 12.76 -2.43
N SER A 115 -14.48 14.08 -2.59
CA SER A 115 -14.19 14.76 -3.85
C SER A 115 -12.68 14.70 -4.18
N GLN A 116 -12.27 15.06 -5.40
CA GLN A 116 -10.86 15.10 -5.80
C GLN A 116 -10.04 16.06 -4.90
N ASP A 117 -10.62 17.17 -4.49
CA ASP A 117 -9.97 18.09 -3.55
C ASP A 117 -9.89 17.51 -2.13
N GLY A 118 -10.90 16.74 -1.73
CA GLY A 118 -10.87 15.95 -0.49
C GLY A 118 -9.77 14.89 -0.51
N LEU A 119 -9.61 14.15 -1.62
CA LEU A 119 -8.53 13.18 -1.82
C LEU A 119 -7.16 13.85 -1.76
N PHE A 120 -7.00 14.97 -2.47
CA PHE A 120 -5.77 15.74 -2.43
C PHE A 120 -5.38 16.13 -0.99
N LYS A 121 -6.32 16.72 -0.24
CA LYS A 121 -6.09 17.12 1.16
C LYS A 121 -5.80 15.94 2.07
N HIS A 122 -6.48 14.81 1.86
CA HIS A 122 -6.27 13.59 2.62
C HIS A 122 -4.83 13.08 2.48
N TYR A 123 -4.37 12.86 1.26
CA TYR A 123 -3.02 12.36 1.01
C TYR A 123 -1.93 13.35 1.39
N LEU A 124 -2.14 14.62 1.05
CA LEU A 124 -1.18 15.68 1.41
C LEU A 124 -1.00 15.79 2.93
N LYS A 125 -2.10 15.65 3.70
CA LYS A 125 -2.02 15.70 5.15
C LYS A 125 -1.22 14.52 5.71
N ILE A 126 -1.46 13.30 5.23
CA ILE A 126 -0.69 12.12 5.65
C ILE A 126 0.80 12.30 5.31
N ALA A 127 1.10 12.77 4.11
CA ALA A 127 2.48 12.97 3.64
C ALA A 127 3.24 14.05 4.43
N ASN A 128 2.54 15.09 4.88
CA ASN A 128 3.12 16.13 5.73
C ASN A 128 3.37 15.69 7.18
N GLU A 129 2.53 14.78 7.70
CA GLU A 129 2.59 14.35 9.10
C GLU A 129 3.56 13.20 9.35
N VAL A 130 3.82 12.37 8.33
CA VAL A 130 4.64 11.16 8.49
C VAL A 130 5.74 11.10 7.45
N ASP A 131 6.99 11.09 7.92
CA ASP A 131 8.18 11.03 7.08
C ASP A 131 8.50 9.58 6.69
N ILE A 132 7.68 9.02 5.81
CA ILE A 132 7.87 7.72 5.17
C ILE A 132 7.48 7.86 3.70
N PRO A 133 8.18 7.20 2.75
CA PRO A 133 7.77 7.19 1.36
C PRO A 133 6.41 6.51 1.17
N GLN A 134 5.49 7.19 0.48
CA GLN A 134 4.10 6.80 0.33
C GLN A 134 3.75 6.46 -1.10
N ILE A 135 3.04 5.36 -1.28
CA ILE A 135 2.49 4.90 -2.55
C ILE A 135 0.97 5.07 -2.48
N LEU A 136 0.43 5.90 -3.34
CA LEU A 136 -1.01 6.05 -3.50
C LEU A 136 -1.60 4.73 -4.02
N TYR A 137 -2.81 4.36 -3.58
CA TYR A 137 -3.46 3.17 -4.11
C TYR A 137 -4.89 3.46 -4.55
N ASN A 138 -5.11 3.36 -5.86
CA ASN A 138 -6.40 3.58 -6.49
C ASN A 138 -7.03 2.24 -6.93
N VAL A 139 -8.20 1.92 -6.38
CA VAL A 139 -8.96 0.70 -6.68
C VAL A 139 -10.47 0.97 -6.62
N PRO A 140 -11.01 1.73 -7.59
CA PRO A 140 -12.40 2.21 -7.57
C PRO A 140 -13.44 1.09 -7.48
N SER A 141 -13.13 -0.08 -8.02
CA SER A 141 -14.02 -1.27 -7.95
C SER A 141 -14.28 -1.74 -6.51
N ARG A 142 -13.40 -1.40 -5.57
CA ARG A 142 -13.54 -1.74 -4.14
C ARG A 142 -13.91 -0.55 -3.28
N THR A 143 -13.37 0.62 -3.58
CA THR A 143 -13.55 1.82 -2.76
C THR A 143 -14.76 2.66 -3.15
N SER A 144 -15.29 2.48 -4.36
CA SER A 144 -16.25 3.41 -5.00
C SER A 144 -15.75 4.86 -5.05
N CYS A 145 -14.43 5.04 -5.00
CA CYS A 145 -13.75 6.32 -5.01
C CYS A 145 -12.61 6.23 -6.01
N ASP A 146 -12.57 7.15 -6.97
CA ASP A 146 -11.60 7.17 -8.05
C ASP A 146 -10.62 8.35 -7.88
N LEU A 147 -9.33 8.05 -7.77
CA LEU A 147 -8.26 9.04 -7.73
C LEU A 147 -7.83 9.36 -9.16
N LYS A 148 -8.20 10.53 -9.66
CA LYS A 148 -7.94 10.93 -11.04
C LYS A 148 -6.47 11.32 -11.29
N PRO A 149 -5.95 11.13 -12.53
CA PRO A 149 -4.58 11.50 -12.87
C PRO A 149 -4.20 12.94 -12.53
N GLU A 150 -5.12 13.90 -12.70
CA GLU A 150 -4.84 15.31 -12.37
C GLU A 150 -4.62 15.52 -10.86
N THR A 151 -5.30 14.72 -10.03
CA THR A 151 -5.10 14.77 -8.57
C THR A 151 -3.77 14.12 -8.19
N VAL A 152 -3.41 13.02 -8.86
CA VAL A 152 -2.11 12.36 -8.71
C VAL A 152 -0.98 13.32 -9.08
N LEU A 153 -1.10 14.04 -10.22
CA LEU A 153 -0.12 15.03 -10.65
C LEU A 153 0.12 16.10 -9.58
N ARG A 154 -0.95 16.63 -8.98
CA ARG A 154 -0.84 17.62 -7.89
C ARG A 154 -0.16 17.07 -6.64
N LEU A 155 -0.35 15.77 -6.36
CA LEU A 155 0.26 15.09 -5.23
C LEU A 155 1.73 14.74 -5.46
N SER A 156 2.13 14.53 -6.72
CA SER A 156 3.48 14.12 -7.08
C SER A 156 4.55 15.20 -6.81
N ASP A 157 4.15 16.42 -6.54
CA ASP A 157 5.06 17.50 -6.10
C ASP A 157 5.56 17.30 -4.66
N HIS A 158 4.93 16.41 -3.88
CA HIS A 158 5.35 16.16 -2.51
C HIS A 158 6.44 15.08 -2.45
N PRO A 159 7.60 15.34 -1.78
CA PRO A 159 8.76 14.43 -1.80
C PRO A 159 8.49 13.04 -1.22
N ASN A 160 7.55 12.92 -0.28
CA ASN A 160 7.19 11.63 0.31
C ASN A 160 6.17 10.85 -0.52
N ILE A 161 5.58 11.43 -1.58
CA ILE A 161 4.67 10.71 -2.48
C ILE A 161 5.47 10.23 -3.69
N ILE A 162 5.82 8.94 -3.69
CA ILE A 162 6.80 8.37 -4.61
C ILE A 162 6.19 7.54 -5.74
N GLY A 163 4.89 7.24 -5.66
CA GLY A 163 4.27 6.37 -6.66
C GLY A 163 2.78 6.17 -6.48
N ILE A 164 2.20 5.45 -7.44
CA ILE A 164 0.82 4.98 -7.37
C ILE A 164 0.72 3.50 -7.75
N LYS A 165 -0.05 2.73 -6.99
CA LYS A 165 -0.58 1.45 -7.43
C LYS A 165 -1.96 1.70 -8.06
N GLU A 166 -2.02 1.60 -9.39
CA GLU A 166 -3.27 1.76 -10.14
C GLU A 166 -3.89 0.39 -10.43
N ALA A 167 -5.13 0.18 -10.03
CA ALA A 167 -5.86 -1.06 -10.23
C ALA A 167 -7.04 -0.91 -11.21
N VAL A 168 -7.06 0.15 -12.01
CA VAL A 168 -8.03 0.34 -13.09
C VAL A 168 -7.45 -0.25 -14.37
N ASN A 169 -8.24 -1.09 -15.06
CA ASN A 169 -7.85 -1.66 -16.35
C ASN A 169 -8.27 -0.70 -17.49
N ASP A 170 -7.50 0.38 -17.67
CA ASP A 170 -7.74 1.41 -18.69
C ASP A 170 -6.39 1.87 -19.25
N ALA A 171 -6.13 1.56 -20.54
CA ALA A 171 -4.87 1.87 -21.20
C ALA A 171 -4.64 3.39 -21.33
N GLN A 172 -5.69 4.18 -21.60
CA GLN A 172 -5.54 5.63 -21.70
C GLN A 172 -5.12 6.22 -20.34
N ARG A 173 -5.73 5.76 -19.26
CA ARG A 173 -5.36 6.17 -17.91
C ARG A 173 -3.91 5.81 -17.57
N MET A 174 -3.47 4.62 -17.96
CA MET A 174 -2.06 4.23 -17.79
C MET A 174 -1.12 5.17 -18.53
N ASP A 175 -1.43 5.52 -19.78
CA ASP A 175 -0.64 6.48 -20.55
C ASP A 175 -0.60 7.89 -19.92
N GLU A 176 -1.70 8.33 -19.31
CA GLU A 176 -1.77 9.59 -18.59
C GLU A 176 -0.89 9.55 -17.32
N LEU A 177 -0.97 8.49 -16.54
CA LEU A 177 -0.16 8.32 -15.32
C LEU A 177 1.34 8.18 -15.64
N LEU A 178 1.70 7.46 -16.70
CA LEU A 178 3.11 7.32 -17.13
C LEU A 178 3.75 8.65 -17.52
N LYS A 179 2.98 9.60 -18.04
CA LYS A 179 3.45 10.95 -18.38
C LYS A 179 3.76 11.81 -17.13
N ILE A 180 3.23 11.46 -15.97
CA ILE A 180 3.49 12.16 -14.70
C ILE A 180 4.89 11.87 -14.15
N CYS A 181 5.64 10.95 -14.75
CA CYS A 181 7.08 10.70 -14.55
C CYS A 181 7.57 10.24 -13.17
N LEU A 182 6.69 10.01 -12.20
CA LEU A 182 7.11 9.64 -10.84
C LEU A 182 6.58 8.27 -10.40
N LEU A 183 5.85 7.55 -11.27
CA LEU A 183 4.92 6.58 -10.78
C LEU A 183 5.13 5.22 -11.42
N TYR A 184 5.50 4.25 -10.60
CA TYR A 184 5.43 2.84 -10.97
C TYR A 184 3.98 2.39 -10.91
N THR A 185 3.46 1.97 -12.05
CA THR A 185 2.11 1.43 -12.16
C THR A 185 2.19 -0.06 -12.43
N SER A 186 1.45 -0.86 -11.70
CA SER A 186 1.25 -2.26 -12.02
C SER A 186 -0.19 -2.65 -11.69
N PRO A 187 -1.01 -2.93 -12.69
CA PRO A 187 -2.28 -3.61 -12.44
C PRO A 187 -1.97 -5.00 -11.90
N SER A 188 -2.60 -5.36 -10.79
CA SER A 188 -2.52 -6.72 -10.27
C SER A 188 -3.18 -7.68 -11.27
N PRO A 189 -2.62 -8.88 -11.54
CA PRO A 189 -3.28 -9.90 -12.37
C PRO A 189 -4.69 -10.26 -11.88
N ARG A 190 -4.99 -10.03 -10.62
CA ARG A 190 -6.31 -10.22 -10.01
C ARG A 190 -7.32 -9.18 -10.48
N ASP A 191 -6.88 -7.97 -10.78
CA ASP A 191 -7.73 -6.86 -11.23
C ASP A 191 -8.01 -6.94 -12.74
N LEU A 192 -7.22 -7.74 -13.46
CA LEU A 192 -7.38 -8.01 -14.90
C LEU A 192 -8.40 -9.14 -15.21
N ARG A 193 -8.85 -9.88 -14.20
CA ARG A 193 -9.84 -10.95 -14.40
C ARG A 193 -11.25 -10.41 -14.17
N ARG A 194 -11.94 -10.14 -15.26
CA ARG A 194 -13.39 -10.09 -15.37
C ARG A 194 -13.85 -11.13 -16.36
#